data_276db81e75248df1329f2f395ef40fba
#
_entry.id   276db81e75248df1329f2f395ef40fba
#
_cell.length_a   1.000
_cell.length_b   1.000
_cell.length_c   1.000
_cell.angle_alpha   90.00
_cell.angle_beta   90.00
_cell.angle_gamma   90.00
#
_symmetry.space_group_name_H-M   'P 1'
#
loop_
_entity.id
_entity.type
_entity.pdbx_description
1 polymer ?
#
loop_
_entity_poly.entity_id
_entity_poly.type
_entity_poly.pdbx_seq_one_letter_code
_entity_poly.pdbx_strand_id
1 'polypeptide(L)'
;MVRLSSRFYLQIVFLAFALMTGVPVYSWGLTGHRTIAEIAQQHLTNKSRKELKKLIGRETLAWWANWPDFIKSDSTWNHASPWHYVDLPGNMEKQKFIEDLKKLPGKNLYTQIQTMLADLGNQTLPADQRRTALYFLIHLVGDLHQPLHVGRDEDAGGNKIVVYWFDRKTNLHSLWDNMLIEYQQYSYTEYANLLNTREPDQVKTWQASPLEDWFYESHVISDSIYAASPNEAKLGYKYNFQFQKILDEQLLKGGVRLAALLNQVLSK
;
A
#
# COMPACT_ATOMS: atom_id res chain seq x y z
N MET A 1 -33.71 -46.02 -6.66
CA MET A 1 -33.43 -44.68 -7.19
C MET A 1 -34.00 -43.65 -6.21
N VAL A 2 -33.17 -42.99 -5.44
CA VAL A 2 -33.61 -41.96 -4.48
C VAL A 2 -33.74 -40.64 -5.25
N ARG A 3 -34.96 -40.14 -5.39
CA ARG A 3 -35.21 -38.79 -5.98
C ARG A 3 -34.86 -37.72 -4.91
N LEU A 4 -33.73 -37.08 -5.07
CA LEU A 4 -33.39 -35.90 -4.33
C LEU A 4 -34.40 -34.79 -4.63
N SER A 5 -34.99 -34.16 -3.61
CA SER A 5 -36.00 -33.12 -3.76
C SER A 5 -35.41 -31.84 -4.35
N SER A 6 -36.20 -31.07 -5.10
CA SER A 6 -35.83 -29.79 -5.69
C SER A 6 -35.26 -28.76 -4.68
N ARG A 7 -35.66 -28.89 -3.41
CA ARG A 7 -35.12 -28.07 -2.29
C ARG A 7 -33.65 -28.35 -2.01
N PHE A 8 -33.17 -29.57 -2.24
CA PHE A 8 -31.77 -29.93 -2.03
C PHE A 8 -30.87 -29.34 -3.10
N TYR A 9 -31.33 -29.27 -4.35
CA TYR A 9 -30.61 -28.61 -5.45
C TYR A 9 -30.55 -27.08 -5.25
N LEU A 10 -31.62 -26.46 -4.72
CA LEU A 10 -31.64 -25.02 -4.42
C LEU A 10 -30.66 -24.64 -3.30
N GLN A 11 -30.51 -25.50 -2.29
CA GLN A 11 -29.54 -25.29 -1.20
C GLN A 11 -28.09 -25.44 -1.66
N ILE A 12 -27.79 -26.40 -2.57
CA ILE A 12 -26.45 -26.55 -3.14
C ILE A 12 -26.09 -25.38 -4.06
N VAL A 13 -27.03 -24.87 -4.86
CA VAL A 13 -26.82 -23.70 -5.71
C VAL A 13 -26.60 -22.44 -4.86
N PHE A 14 -27.31 -22.26 -3.73
CA PHE A 14 -27.09 -21.14 -2.81
C PHE A 14 -25.75 -21.24 -2.09
N LEU A 15 -25.30 -22.43 -1.72
CA LEU A 15 -23.99 -22.65 -1.12
C LEU A 15 -22.84 -22.42 -2.12
N ALA A 16 -23.04 -22.77 -3.39
CA ALA A 16 -22.05 -22.52 -4.45
C ALA A 16 -21.96 -21.04 -4.83
N PHE A 17 -23.07 -20.27 -4.72
CA PHE A 17 -23.06 -18.82 -4.98
C PHE A 17 -22.46 -18.02 -3.79
N ALA A 18 -22.54 -18.51 -2.57
CA ALA A 18 -21.91 -17.89 -1.40
C ALA A 18 -20.37 -18.03 -1.39
N LEU A 19 -19.80 -18.91 -2.19
CA LEU A 19 -18.33 -19.09 -2.33
C LEU A 19 -17.69 -18.21 -3.40
N MET A 20 -18.50 -17.39 -4.11
CA MET A 20 -18.00 -16.39 -5.07
C MET A 20 -17.91 -14.96 -4.49
N THR A 21 -17.89 -14.81 -3.16
CA THR A 21 -17.55 -13.52 -2.56
C THR A 21 -16.07 -13.26 -2.84
N GLY A 22 -15.81 -12.30 -3.73
CA GLY A 22 -14.47 -11.90 -4.10
C GLY A 22 -13.60 -11.71 -2.85
N VAL A 23 -12.41 -12.26 -2.88
CA VAL A 23 -11.40 -12.00 -1.85
C VAL A 23 -11.20 -10.49 -1.81
N PRO A 24 -11.40 -9.81 -0.68
CA PRO A 24 -11.17 -8.38 -0.62
C PRO A 24 -9.71 -8.12 -1.03
N VAL A 25 -9.53 -7.24 -2.02
CA VAL A 25 -8.21 -6.77 -2.43
C VAL A 25 -7.75 -5.83 -1.33
N TYR A 26 -6.76 -6.27 -0.57
CA TYR A 26 -6.05 -5.42 0.38
C TYR A 26 -4.84 -4.84 -0.34
N SER A 27 -4.54 -3.57 -0.13
CA SER A 27 -3.26 -2.93 -0.46
C SER A 27 -2.10 -3.65 0.24
N TRP A 28 -0.88 -3.15 0.27
CA TRP A 28 0.18 -3.86 1.03
C TRP A 28 -0.45 -4.63 2.19
N GLY A 29 -0.31 -5.94 2.21
CA GLY A 29 -0.93 -6.75 3.26
C GLY A 29 -0.61 -6.24 4.65
N LEU A 30 -1.30 -6.74 5.65
CA LEU A 30 -1.20 -6.25 7.03
C LEU A 30 0.25 -6.11 7.51
N THR A 31 1.14 -7.01 7.09
CA THR A 31 2.56 -7.01 7.46
C THR A 31 3.32 -5.87 6.79
N GLY A 32 3.08 -5.59 5.50
CA GLY A 32 3.79 -4.54 4.76
C GLY A 32 3.54 -3.15 5.31
N HIS A 33 2.27 -2.75 5.50
CA HIS A 33 1.93 -1.46 6.10
C HIS A 33 2.50 -1.30 7.51
N ARG A 34 2.44 -2.35 8.34
CA ARG A 34 3.02 -2.30 9.69
C ARG A 34 4.53 -2.18 9.65
N THR A 35 5.22 -2.86 8.72
CA THR A 35 6.68 -2.75 8.54
C THR A 35 7.07 -1.32 8.19
N ILE A 36 6.40 -0.70 7.21
CA ILE A 36 6.60 0.70 6.81
C ILE A 36 6.38 1.65 8.00
N ALA A 37 5.27 1.46 8.72
CA ALA A 37 4.92 2.30 9.85
C ALA A 37 5.93 2.15 11.03
N GLU A 38 6.42 0.94 11.28
CA GLU A 38 7.45 0.68 12.30
C GLU A 38 8.77 1.34 11.94
N ILE A 39 9.24 1.21 10.70
CA ILE A 39 10.42 1.93 10.21
C ILE A 39 10.24 3.44 10.38
N ALA A 40 9.08 3.98 9.99
CA ALA A 40 8.79 5.40 10.13
C ALA A 40 8.87 5.85 11.59
N GLN A 41 8.30 5.09 12.52
CA GLN A 41 8.32 5.39 13.94
C GLN A 41 9.75 5.45 14.50
N GLN A 42 10.66 4.60 14.01
CA GLN A 42 12.07 4.61 14.41
C GLN A 42 12.82 5.87 13.94
N HIS A 43 12.41 6.48 12.81
CA HIS A 43 12.99 7.71 12.23
C HIS A 43 12.33 9.02 12.66
N LEU A 44 11.34 8.99 13.56
CA LEU A 44 10.71 10.21 14.08
C LEU A 44 11.67 10.99 14.99
N THR A 45 11.64 12.32 14.86
CA THR A 45 12.31 13.22 15.81
C THR A 45 11.64 13.19 17.19
N ASN A 46 12.35 13.60 18.22
CA ASN A 46 11.77 13.71 19.58
C ASN A 46 10.57 14.67 19.63
N LYS A 47 10.59 15.75 18.84
CA LYS A 47 9.47 16.69 18.74
C LYS A 47 8.26 16.02 18.12
N SER A 48 8.44 15.33 16.97
CA SER A 48 7.37 14.61 16.28
C SER A 48 6.78 13.49 17.13
N ARG A 49 7.60 12.75 17.89
CA ARG A 49 7.12 11.73 18.84
C ARG A 49 6.23 12.33 19.94
N LYS A 50 6.56 13.51 20.44
CA LYS A 50 5.75 14.21 21.47
C LYS A 50 4.40 14.64 20.89
N GLU A 51 4.38 15.21 19.68
CA GLU A 51 3.14 15.62 19.02
C GLU A 51 2.28 14.41 18.63
N LEU A 52 2.89 13.38 18.10
CA LEU A 52 2.20 12.11 17.82
C LEU A 52 1.51 11.55 19.06
N LYS A 53 2.20 11.55 20.21
CA LYS A 53 1.63 11.08 21.49
C LYS A 53 0.40 11.89 21.93
N LYS A 54 0.29 13.17 21.58
CA LYS A 54 -0.92 13.97 21.85
C LYS A 54 -2.11 13.51 21.00
N LEU A 55 -1.85 13.01 19.78
CA LEU A 55 -2.88 12.56 18.84
C LEU A 55 -3.35 11.14 19.13
N ILE A 56 -2.44 10.18 19.33
CA ILE A 56 -2.74 8.75 19.41
C ILE A 56 -2.36 8.08 20.75
N GLY A 57 -1.94 8.88 21.74
CA GLY A 57 -1.64 8.38 23.08
C GLY A 57 -0.43 7.45 23.12
N ARG A 58 -0.62 6.22 23.59
CA ARG A 58 0.43 5.19 23.71
C ARG A 58 0.52 4.26 22.50
N GLU A 59 -0.39 4.42 21.55
CA GLU A 59 -0.45 3.57 20.37
C GLU A 59 0.68 3.91 19.40
N THR A 60 1.01 2.94 18.54
CA THR A 60 2.10 3.07 17.55
C THR A 60 1.55 3.40 16.17
N LEU A 61 2.40 3.89 15.27
CA LEU A 61 2.02 4.05 13.86
C LEU A 61 1.59 2.72 13.25
N ALA A 62 2.28 1.61 13.61
CA ALA A 62 1.96 0.27 13.13
C ALA A 62 0.56 -0.22 13.56
N TRP A 63 0.04 0.24 14.71
CA TRP A 63 -1.31 -0.07 15.16
C TRP A 63 -2.36 0.46 14.18
N TRP A 64 -2.16 1.68 13.66
CA TRP A 64 -3.09 2.40 12.80
C TRP A 64 -2.86 2.18 11.31
N ALA A 65 -1.76 1.54 10.92
CA ALA A 65 -1.33 1.40 9.54
C ALA A 65 -2.37 0.71 8.62
N ASN A 66 -3.20 -0.17 9.17
CA ASN A 66 -4.21 -0.91 8.40
C ASN A 66 -5.65 -0.38 8.64
N TRP A 67 -5.82 0.68 9.41
CA TRP A 67 -7.14 1.21 9.70
C TRP A 67 -7.92 1.63 8.44
N PRO A 68 -7.31 2.27 7.42
CA PRO A 68 -8.00 2.64 6.19
C PRO A 68 -8.57 1.46 5.40
N ASP A 69 -7.96 0.29 5.50
CA ASP A 69 -8.52 -0.94 4.92
C ASP A 69 -9.64 -1.53 5.78
N PHE A 70 -9.51 -1.49 7.08
CA PHE A 70 -10.53 -2.02 7.99
C PHE A 70 -11.81 -1.19 7.95
N ILE A 71 -11.69 0.14 7.78
CA ILE A 71 -12.84 1.03 7.72
C ILE A 71 -13.68 0.85 6.44
N LYS A 72 -13.15 0.16 5.40
CA LYS A 72 -13.93 -0.23 4.21
C LYS A 72 -15.16 -1.10 4.54
N SER A 73 -15.21 -1.68 5.75
CA SER A 73 -16.40 -2.36 6.27
C SER A 73 -17.56 -1.41 6.60
N ASP A 74 -17.30 -0.12 6.79
CA ASP A 74 -18.29 0.93 6.99
C ASP A 74 -18.56 1.64 5.66
N SER A 75 -19.79 1.50 5.14
CA SER A 75 -20.19 2.07 3.85
C SER A 75 -20.07 3.59 3.74
N THR A 76 -20.02 4.31 4.87
CA THR A 76 -19.79 5.77 4.88
C THR A 76 -18.41 6.14 4.33
N TRP A 77 -17.46 5.20 4.32
CA TRP A 77 -16.10 5.34 3.80
C TRP A 77 -15.91 4.83 2.36
N ASN A 78 -16.97 4.36 1.68
CA ASN A 78 -16.86 3.89 0.28
C ASN A 78 -16.23 4.93 -0.65
N HIS A 79 -16.39 6.22 -0.34
CA HIS A 79 -15.81 7.33 -1.09
C HIS A 79 -14.27 7.36 -1.01
N ALA A 80 -13.65 6.67 -0.07
CA ALA A 80 -12.19 6.59 0.09
C ALA A 80 -11.55 5.48 -0.77
N SER A 81 -12.35 4.60 -1.39
CA SER A 81 -11.81 3.50 -2.21
C SER A 81 -10.81 3.96 -3.30
N PRO A 82 -11.05 5.03 -4.07
CA PRO A 82 -10.08 5.49 -5.09
C PRO A 82 -8.86 6.22 -4.51
N TRP A 83 -8.76 6.40 -3.19
CA TRP A 83 -7.64 7.10 -2.56
C TRP A 83 -6.36 6.25 -2.52
N HIS A 84 -6.49 4.94 -2.68
CA HIS A 84 -5.42 3.97 -2.47
C HIS A 84 -4.49 3.79 -3.68
N TYR A 85 -4.84 4.32 -4.86
CA TYR A 85 -4.08 4.10 -6.08
C TYR A 85 -4.15 5.27 -7.07
N VAL A 86 -3.27 5.26 -8.03
CA VAL A 86 -3.33 6.00 -9.29
C VAL A 86 -2.96 5.05 -10.42
N ASP A 87 -3.73 5.09 -11.50
CA ASP A 87 -3.46 4.31 -12.69
C ASP A 87 -3.14 5.23 -13.87
N LEU A 88 -2.03 4.96 -14.54
CA LEU A 88 -1.53 5.70 -15.69
C LEU A 88 -1.00 4.70 -16.74
N PRO A 89 -0.93 5.07 -18.04
CA PRO A 89 -0.35 4.21 -19.06
C PRO A 89 1.07 3.76 -18.69
N GLY A 90 1.45 2.52 -19.02
CA GLY A 90 2.79 2.01 -18.76
C GLY A 90 3.87 2.65 -19.65
N ASN A 91 5.13 2.50 -19.26
CA ASN A 91 6.33 2.94 -20.01
C ASN A 91 6.36 4.44 -20.33
N MET A 92 5.87 5.28 -19.42
CA MET A 92 5.88 6.73 -19.60
C MET A 92 7.24 7.34 -19.28
N GLU A 93 7.64 8.34 -20.06
CA GLU A 93 8.77 9.21 -19.73
C GLU A 93 8.43 10.07 -18.49
N LYS A 94 9.44 10.35 -17.64
CA LYS A 94 9.28 10.99 -16.33
C LYS A 94 8.49 12.30 -16.39
N GLN A 95 8.84 13.18 -17.32
CA GLN A 95 8.19 14.49 -17.43
C GLN A 95 6.69 14.32 -17.76
N LYS A 96 6.37 13.48 -18.73
CA LYS A 96 4.98 13.21 -19.13
C LYS A 96 4.19 12.55 -18.02
N PHE A 97 4.79 11.58 -17.31
CA PHE A 97 4.18 10.94 -16.15
C PHE A 97 3.79 11.98 -15.08
N ILE A 98 4.73 12.86 -14.69
CA ILE A 98 4.49 13.88 -13.65
C ILE A 98 3.41 14.88 -14.11
N GLU A 99 3.42 15.28 -15.38
CA GLU A 99 2.38 16.17 -15.92
C GLU A 99 0.99 15.53 -15.86
N ASP A 100 0.87 14.27 -16.24
CA ASP A 100 -0.41 13.54 -16.23
C ASP A 100 -0.86 13.21 -14.82
N LEU A 101 0.05 12.80 -13.91
CA LEU A 101 -0.23 12.59 -12.50
C LEU A 101 -0.89 13.81 -11.86
N LYS A 102 -0.35 15.01 -12.11
CA LYS A 102 -0.88 16.27 -11.58
C LYS A 102 -2.24 16.69 -12.17
N LYS A 103 -2.60 16.15 -13.34
CA LYS A 103 -3.85 16.42 -14.03
C LYS A 103 -4.92 15.37 -13.77
N LEU A 104 -4.60 14.27 -13.07
CA LEU A 104 -5.58 13.24 -12.76
C LEU A 104 -6.78 13.83 -12.00
N PRO A 105 -8.00 13.58 -12.47
CA PRO A 105 -9.18 14.13 -11.85
C PRO A 105 -9.51 13.43 -10.53
N GLY A 106 -10.27 14.10 -9.68
CA GLY A 106 -10.87 13.52 -8.49
C GLY A 106 -9.88 13.30 -7.33
N LYS A 107 -10.34 12.49 -6.38
CA LYS A 107 -9.58 12.12 -5.19
C LYS A 107 -8.88 10.79 -5.45
N ASN A 108 -7.59 10.83 -5.57
CA ASN A 108 -6.71 9.68 -5.83
C ASN A 108 -5.52 9.68 -4.85
N LEU A 109 -4.66 8.69 -4.91
CA LEU A 109 -3.52 8.53 -4.01
C LEU A 109 -2.64 9.79 -3.93
N TYR A 110 -2.34 10.42 -5.06
CA TYR A 110 -1.51 11.62 -5.10
C TYR A 110 -2.16 12.82 -4.40
N THR A 111 -3.42 13.12 -4.73
CA THR A 111 -4.15 14.25 -4.15
C THR A 111 -4.45 14.02 -2.66
N GLN A 112 -4.69 12.76 -2.27
CA GLN A 112 -5.04 12.46 -0.88
C GLN A 112 -3.83 12.46 0.05
N ILE A 113 -2.65 12.04 -0.37
CA ILE A 113 -1.42 12.24 0.43
C ILE A 113 -1.24 13.73 0.76
N GLN A 114 -1.41 14.61 -0.23
CA GLN A 114 -1.28 16.06 -0.01
C GLN A 114 -2.37 16.61 0.92
N THR A 115 -3.63 16.16 0.74
CA THR A 115 -4.75 16.55 1.61
C THR A 115 -4.49 16.10 3.06
N MET A 116 -4.12 14.85 3.27
CA MET A 116 -3.86 14.32 4.62
C MET A 116 -2.68 15.01 5.31
N LEU A 117 -1.65 15.40 4.55
CA LEU A 117 -0.54 16.23 5.08
C LEU A 117 -1.02 17.60 5.52
N ALA A 118 -1.84 18.27 4.72
CA ALA A 118 -2.40 19.59 5.05
C ALA A 118 -3.29 19.51 6.29
N ASP A 119 -4.20 18.54 6.34
CA ASP A 119 -5.15 18.34 7.45
C ASP A 119 -4.43 17.97 8.75
N LEU A 120 -3.44 17.09 8.71
CA LEU A 120 -2.62 16.72 9.87
C LEU A 120 -1.88 17.92 10.44
N GLY A 121 -1.35 18.80 9.58
CA GLY A 121 -0.62 20.01 9.96
C GLY A 121 -1.51 21.17 10.46
N ASN A 122 -2.79 21.13 10.14
CA ASN A 122 -3.72 22.22 10.50
C ASN A 122 -4.18 22.13 11.95
N GLN A 123 -3.56 22.95 12.82
CA GLN A 123 -3.85 22.99 14.25
C GLN A 123 -5.28 23.49 14.58
N THR A 124 -6.00 24.10 13.61
CA THR A 124 -7.38 24.57 13.80
C THR A 124 -8.42 23.46 13.61
N LEU A 125 -8.05 22.33 12.99
CA LEU A 125 -8.93 21.18 12.84
C LEU A 125 -9.08 20.43 14.17
N PRO A 126 -10.28 19.85 14.41
CA PRO A 126 -10.52 18.93 15.54
C PRO A 126 -9.52 17.78 15.58
N ALA A 127 -9.19 17.32 16.78
CA ALA A 127 -8.17 16.28 16.98
C ALA A 127 -8.54 14.94 16.33
N ASP A 128 -9.83 14.60 16.22
CA ASP A 128 -10.33 13.41 15.53
C ASP A 128 -10.12 13.48 14.02
N GLN A 129 -10.33 14.64 13.40
CA GLN A 129 -10.04 14.83 11.97
C GLN A 129 -8.54 14.73 11.70
N ARG A 130 -7.71 15.32 12.54
CA ARG A 130 -6.25 15.20 12.44
C ARG A 130 -5.76 13.76 12.66
N ARG A 131 -6.40 13.00 13.56
CA ARG A 131 -6.11 11.56 13.71
C ARG A 131 -6.48 10.77 12.46
N THR A 132 -7.64 11.02 11.90
CA THR A 132 -8.07 10.39 10.63
C THR A 132 -7.07 10.69 9.51
N ALA A 133 -6.66 11.95 9.39
CA ALA A 133 -5.63 12.35 8.42
C ALA A 133 -4.29 11.60 8.65
N LEU A 134 -3.87 11.44 9.89
CA LEU A 134 -2.68 10.65 10.25
C LEU A 134 -2.83 9.19 9.81
N TYR A 135 -3.96 8.54 10.09
CA TYR A 135 -4.18 7.13 9.75
C TYR A 135 -4.13 6.90 8.24
N PHE A 136 -4.82 7.74 7.47
CA PHE A 136 -4.74 7.70 6.02
C PHE A 136 -3.32 8.00 5.52
N LEU A 137 -2.64 8.99 6.05
CA LEU A 137 -1.27 9.31 5.60
C LEU A 137 -0.31 8.13 5.78
N ILE A 138 -0.36 7.44 6.93
CA ILE A 138 0.46 6.25 7.20
C ILE A 138 0.21 5.20 6.12
N HIS A 139 -1.05 4.91 5.84
CA HIS A 139 -1.47 3.89 4.90
C HIS A 139 -1.14 4.26 3.45
N LEU A 140 -1.55 5.45 3.00
CA LEU A 140 -1.40 5.90 1.62
C LEU A 140 0.08 6.05 1.21
N VAL A 141 0.97 6.43 2.13
CA VAL A 141 2.41 6.39 1.84
C VAL A 141 2.89 4.95 1.69
N GLY A 142 2.31 4.00 2.41
CA GLY A 142 2.53 2.57 2.17
C GLY A 142 2.07 2.17 0.77
N ASP A 143 0.83 2.49 0.39
CA ASP A 143 0.26 2.19 -0.92
C ASP A 143 1.13 2.74 -2.06
N LEU A 144 1.58 3.98 -1.95
CA LEU A 144 2.49 4.60 -2.92
C LEU A 144 3.76 3.75 -3.17
N HIS A 145 4.26 3.05 -2.15
CA HIS A 145 5.46 2.23 -2.27
C HIS A 145 5.16 0.76 -2.64
N GLN A 146 3.90 0.40 -2.86
CA GLN A 146 3.51 -0.83 -3.55
C GLN A 146 3.39 -0.50 -5.05
N PRO A 147 4.30 -0.97 -5.90
CA PRO A 147 4.42 -0.47 -7.27
C PRO A 147 3.14 -0.60 -8.10
N LEU A 148 2.31 -1.62 -7.85
CA LEU A 148 1.07 -1.83 -8.60
C LEU A 148 -0.08 -0.90 -8.15
N HIS A 149 0.07 -0.14 -7.06
CA HIS A 149 -0.81 0.99 -6.72
C HIS A 149 -0.51 2.26 -7.54
N VAL A 150 0.58 2.24 -8.32
CA VAL A 150 0.90 3.20 -9.37
C VAL A 150 0.97 2.44 -10.70
N GLY A 151 -0.05 1.66 -10.98
CA GLY A 151 -0.14 0.68 -12.04
C GLY A 151 -0.84 1.17 -13.29
N ARG A 152 -1.56 0.25 -13.97
CA ARG A 152 -2.21 0.49 -15.25
C ARG A 152 -3.72 0.39 -15.12
N ASP A 153 -4.47 1.33 -15.73
CA ASP A 153 -5.94 1.35 -15.70
C ASP A 153 -6.57 0.13 -16.40
N GLU A 154 -5.98 -0.30 -17.52
CA GLU A 154 -6.49 -1.41 -18.36
C GLU A 154 -6.68 -2.73 -17.61
N ASP A 155 -5.85 -2.98 -16.60
CA ASP A 155 -5.87 -4.20 -15.79
C ASP A 155 -6.14 -3.96 -14.29
N ALA A 156 -6.51 -2.73 -13.93
CA ALA A 156 -6.75 -2.32 -12.55
C ALA A 156 -5.54 -2.59 -11.64
N GLY A 157 -4.37 -2.09 -12.05
CA GLY A 157 -3.13 -2.27 -11.29
C GLY A 157 -2.71 -3.73 -11.15
N GLY A 158 -2.90 -4.57 -12.18
CA GLY A 158 -2.55 -5.99 -12.15
C GLY A 158 -3.59 -6.93 -11.52
N ASN A 159 -4.75 -6.40 -11.09
CA ASN A 159 -5.82 -7.24 -10.54
C ASN A 159 -6.44 -8.19 -11.58
N LYS A 160 -6.41 -7.83 -12.86
CA LYS A 160 -6.93 -8.68 -13.96
C LYS A 160 -5.87 -9.64 -14.51
N ILE A 161 -4.62 -9.55 -14.10
CA ILE A 161 -3.54 -10.43 -14.54
C ILE A 161 -3.49 -11.66 -13.63
N VAL A 162 -3.86 -12.81 -14.17
CA VAL A 162 -3.78 -14.10 -13.47
C VAL A 162 -2.32 -14.55 -13.42
N VAL A 163 -1.86 -15.00 -12.25
CA VAL A 163 -0.57 -15.65 -12.06
C VAL A 163 -0.71 -16.85 -11.13
N TYR A 164 0.30 -17.73 -11.12
CA TYR A 164 0.35 -18.87 -10.22
C TYR A 164 1.58 -18.77 -9.33
N TRP A 165 1.36 -18.56 -8.02
CA TRP A 165 2.39 -18.53 -7.01
C TRP A 165 2.55 -19.90 -6.38
N PHE A 166 3.65 -20.61 -6.66
CA PHE A 166 3.85 -22.01 -6.29
C PHE A 166 2.61 -22.86 -6.64
N ASP A 167 2.20 -22.80 -7.91
CA ASP A 167 1.01 -23.47 -8.48
C ASP A 167 -0.36 -23.03 -7.90
N ARG A 168 -0.38 -22.13 -6.93
CA ARG A 168 -1.60 -21.54 -6.39
C ARG A 168 -2.04 -20.35 -7.25
N LYS A 169 -3.24 -20.44 -7.82
CA LYS A 169 -3.82 -19.36 -8.62
C LYS A 169 -4.09 -18.12 -7.79
N THR A 170 -3.66 -16.97 -8.29
CA THR A 170 -3.90 -15.63 -7.73
C THR A 170 -3.91 -14.59 -8.85
N ASN A 171 -3.92 -13.30 -8.52
CA ASN A 171 -3.62 -12.23 -9.46
C ASN A 171 -2.29 -11.54 -9.09
N LEU A 172 -1.75 -10.78 -10.04
CA LEU A 172 -0.46 -10.12 -9.88
C LEU A 172 -0.46 -9.09 -8.74
N HIS A 173 -1.55 -8.34 -8.60
CA HIS A 173 -1.71 -7.35 -7.53
C HIS A 173 -1.65 -8.02 -6.14
N SER A 174 -2.48 -9.05 -5.90
CA SER A 174 -2.50 -9.78 -4.63
C SER A 174 -1.19 -10.50 -4.31
N LEU A 175 -0.44 -10.91 -5.33
CA LEU A 175 0.90 -11.48 -5.14
C LEU A 175 1.83 -10.43 -4.48
N TRP A 176 1.83 -9.21 -4.99
CA TRP A 176 2.65 -8.12 -4.49
C TRP A 176 2.16 -7.58 -3.15
N ASP A 177 0.85 -7.43 -2.97
CA ASP A 177 0.29 -6.96 -1.70
C ASP A 177 0.65 -7.86 -0.53
N ASN A 178 0.56 -9.17 -0.72
CA ASN A 178 0.59 -10.11 0.40
C ASN A 178 1.63 -11.21 0.25
N MET A 179 1.57 -11.98 -0.84
CA MET A 179 2.23 -13.29 -0.89
C MET A 179 3.75 -13.20 -0.89
N LEU A 180 4.34 -12.17 -1.51
CA LEU A 180 5.79 -11.96 -1.51
C LEU A 180 6.30 -11.57 -0.12
N ILE A 181 5.57 -10.74 0.61
CA ILE A 181 5.92 -10.33 1.97
C ILE A 181 5.78 -11.50 2.94
N GLU A 182 4.60 -12.14 2.93
CA GLU A 182 4.32 -13.27 3.82
C GLU A 182 5.23 -14.48 3.56
N TYR A 183 5.75 -14.61 2.34
CA TYR A 183 6.72 -15.65 2.00
C TYR A 183 8.04 -15.51 2.78
N GLN A 184 8.39 -14.31 3.23
CA GLN A 184 9.61 -14.06 4.00
C GLN A 184 9.51 -14.57 5.45
N GLN A 185 8.30 -14.85 5.95
CA GLN A 185 8.03 -15.40 7.28
C GLN A 185 8.52 -14.53 8.44
N TYR A 186 8.74 -13.22 8.23
CA TYR A 186 9.09 -12.28 9.29
C TYR A 186 7.84 -11.68 9.94
N SER A 187 7.86 -11.47 11.25
CA SER A 187 6.96 -10.48 11.86
C SER A 187 7.29 -9.08 11.34
N TYR A 188 6.33 -8.16 11.36
CA TYR A 188 6.58 -6.79 10.88
C TYR A 188 7.71 -6.09 11.65
N THR A 189 7.90 -6.39 12.94
CA THR A 189 8.98 -5.83 13.76
C THR A 189 10.35 -6.40 13.41
N GLU A 190 10.43 -7.71 13.16
CA GLU A 190 11.67 -8.33 12.67
C GLU A 190 12.05 -7.79 11.32
N TYR A 191 11.08 -7.69 10.41
CA TYR A 191 11.32 -7.19 9.07
C TYR A 191 11.76 -5.72 9.09
N ALA A 192 11.08 -4.87 9.85
CA ALA A 192 11.48 -3.47 10.02
C ALA A 192 12.90 -3.34 10.56
N ASN A 193 13.28 -4.12 11.59
CA ASN A 193 14.62 -4.10 12.16
C ASN A 193 15.68 -4.61 11.18
N LEU A 194 15.37 -5.66 10.40
CA LEU A 194 16.27 -6.18 9.37
C LEU A 194 16.54 -5.16 8.27
N LEU A 195 15.49 -4.50 7.79
CA LEU A 195 15.59 -3.52 6.72
C LEU A 195 16.26 -2.21 7.17
N ASN A 196 16.04 -1.80 8.41
CA ASN A 196 16.50 -0.51 8.93
C ASN A 196 18.01 -0.47 9.27
N THR A 197 18.84 -1.02 8.37
CA THR A 197 20.31 -1.06 8.47
C THR A 197 21.00 -0.13 7.47
N ARG A 198 20.24 0.77 6.81
CA ARG A 198 20.72 1.56 5.67
C ARG A 198 21.59 2.75 6.08
N GLU A 199 22.49 3.09 5.17
CA GLU A 199 23.40 4.22 5.32
C GLU A 199 22.65 5.54 5.52
N PRO A 200 23.03 6.37 6.52
CA PRO A 200 22.33 7.62 6.82
C PRO A 200 22.23 8.59 5.64
N ASP A 201 23.25 8.65 4.78
CA ASP A 201 23.26 9.56 3.63
C ASP A 201 22.29 9.10 2.53
N GLN A 202 22.13 7.80 2.35
CA GLN A 202 21.12 7.24 1.45
C GLN A 202 19.70 7.57 1.96
N VAL A 203 19.45 7.41 3.26
CA VAL A 203 18.17 7.77 3.89
C VAL A 203 17.86 9.25 3.66
N LYS A 204 18.82 10.15 3.90
CA LYS A 204 18.65 11.60 3.64
C LYS A 204 18.30 11.89 2.18
N THR A 205 18.99 11.22 1.24
CA THR A 205 18.71 11.38 -0.19
C THR A 205 17.27 10.98 -0.53
N TRP A 206 16.79 9.85 -0.02
CA TRP A 206 15.41 9.41 -0.25
C TRP A 206 14.38 10.35 0.38
N GLN A 207 14.66 10.88 1.57
CA GLN A 207 13.78 11.82 2.27
C GLN A 207 13.70 13.20 1.59
N ALA A 208 14.77 13.62 0.90
CA ALA A 208 14.84 14.92 0.24
C ALA A 208 14.20 14.94 -1.16
N SER A 209 13.91 13.77 -1.75
CA SER A 209 13.33 13.69 -3.09
C SER A 209 11.87 14.16 -3.11
N PRO A 210 11.40 14.81 -4.21
CA PRO A 210 10.01 15.25 -4.35
C PRO A 210 9.02 14.08 -4.33
N LEU A 211 7.78 14.35 -3.90
CA LEU A 211 6.70 13.35 -3.87
C LEU A 211 6.44 12.74 -5.25
N GLU A 212 6.46 13.54 -6.30
CA GLU A 212 6.24 13.08 -7.67
C GLU A 212 7.31 12.08 -8.13
N ASP A 213 8.53 12.22 -7.63
CA ASP A 213 9.61 11.28 -7.93
C ASP A 213 9.36 9.90 -7.29
N TRP A 214 8.69 9.85 -6.12
CA TRP A 214 8.30 8.58 -5.49
C TRP A 214 7.25 7.86 -6.31
N PHE A 215 6.27 8.60 -6.86
CA PHE A 215 5.27 8.04 -7.78
C PHE A 215 5.91 7.51 -9.06
N TYR A 216 6.80 8.30 -9.67
CA TYR A 216 7.49 7.86 -10.88
C TYR A 216 8.37 6.63 -10.64
N GLU A 217 9.05 6.56 -9.49
CA GLU A 217 9.84 5.39 -9.09
C GLU A 217 8.96 4.12 -9.01
N SER A 218 7.82 4.20 -8.32
CA SER A 218 6.87 3.08 -8.23
C SER A 218 6.32 2.69 -9.60
N HIS A 219 6.03 3.65 -10.47
CA HIS A 219 5.60 3.41 -11.84
C HIS A 219 6.65 2.65 -12.66
N VAL A 220 7.91 3.06 -12.63
CA VAL A 220 9.01 2.37 -13.34
C VAL A 220 9.19 0.94 -12.81
N ILE A 221 9.08 0.75 -11.51
CA ILE A 221 9.14 -0.59 -10.91
C ILE A 221 7.94 -1.42 -11.38
N SER A 222 6.73 -0.85 -11.43
CA SER A 222 5.54 -1.56 -11.91
C SER A 222 5.72 -2.06 -13.35
N ASP A 223 6.31 -1.28 -14.24
CA ASP A 223 6.61 -1.71 -15.61
C ASP A 223 7.54 -2.94 -15.65
N SER A 224 8.54 -3.01 -14.77
CA SER A 224 9.43 -4.17 -14.65
C SER A 224 8.70 -5.41 -14.11
N ILE A 225 7.75 -5.22 -13.22
CA ILE A 225 6.87 -6.28 -12.68
C ILE A 225 5.99 -6.84 -13.78
N TYR A 226 5.34 -5.98 -14.55
CA TYR A 226 4.51 -6.39 -15.69
C TYR A 226 5.30 -7.18 -16.73
N ALA A 227 6.50 -6.70 -17.07
CA ALA A 227 7.39 -7.38 -18.03
C ALA A 227 7.79 -8.79 -17.58
N ALA A 228 7.94 -9.00 -16.27
CA ALA A 228 8.31 -10.30 -15.68
C ALA A 228 7.12 -11.23 -15.39
N SER A 229 5.90 -10.74 -15.52
CA SER A 229 4.68 -11.43 -15.05
C SER A 229 3.56 -11.45 -16.12
N PRO A 230 3.78 -12.08 -17.28
CA PRO A 230 2.71 -12.22 -18.26
C PRO A 230 1.53 -12.99 -17.67
N ASN A 231 0.33 -12.78 -18.26
CA ASN A 231 -0.86 -13.49 -17.81
C ASN A 231 -0.64 -15.01 -17.81
N GLU A 232 -1.11 -15.69 -16.75
CA GLU A 232 -0.93 -17.12 -16.48
C GLU A 232 0.53 -17.55 -16.18
N ALA A 233 1.44 -16.60 -15.88
CA ALA A 233 2.80 -16.93 -15.49
C ALA A 233 2.86 -17.81 -14.23
N LYS A 234 3.73 -18.83 -14.26
CA LYS A 234 4.06 -19.66 -13.10
C LYS A 234 5.26 -19.06 -12.37
N LEU A 235 5.02 -18.52 -11.20
CA LEU A 235 5.96 -17.77 -10.39
C LEU A 235 6.31 -18.57 -9.11
N GLY A 236 7.53 -18.40 -8.62
CA GLY A 236 8.01 -19.10 -7.44
C GLY A 236 9.38 -18.60 -7.00
N TYR A 237 10.28 -19.48 -6.58
CA TYR A 237 11.61 -19.13 -6.03
C TYR A 237 12.40 -18.12 -6.88
N LYS A 238 12.44 -18.34 -8.22
CA LYS A 238 13.18 -17.44 -9.13
C LYS A 238 12.60 -16.02 -9.11
N TYR A 239 11.28 -15.90 -9.10
CA TYR A 239 10.59 -14.62 -9.05
C TYR A 239 10.84 -13.92 -7.71
N ASN A 240 10.71 -14.65 -6.60
CA ASN A 240 11.05 -14.10 -5.29
C ASN A 240 12.49 -13.58 -5.26
N PHE A 241 13.46 -14.38 -5.69
CA PHE A 241 14.87 -13.98 -5.73
C PHE A 241 15.11 -12.72 -6.58
N GLN A 242 14.42 -12.61 -7.73
CA GLN A 242 14.53 -11.47 -8.63
C GLN A 242 14.02 -10.17 -7.99
N PHE A 243 12.90 -10.24 -7.27
CA PHE A 243 12.19 -9.05 -6.77
C PHE A 243 12.39 -8.76 -5.28
N GLN A 244 13.02 -9.66 -4.52
CA GLN A 244 13.23 -9.51 -3.08
C GLN A 244 13.90 -8.18 -2.72
N LYS A 245 14.98 -7.82 -3.42
CA LYS A 245 15.69 -6.58 -3.15
C LYS A 245 14.83 -5.33 -3.43
N ILE A 246 13.99 -5.37 -4.46
CA ILE A 246 13.06 -4.29 -4.80
C ILE A 246 11.99 -4.16 -3.73
N LEU A 247 11.41 -5.30 -3.31
CA LEU A 247 10.42 -5.36 -2.23
C LEU A 247 10.96 -4.74 -0.95
N ASP A 248 12.14 -5.19 -0.51
CA ASP A 248 12.84 -4.70 0.69
C ASP A 248 13.10 -3.19 0.61
N GLU A 249 13.56 -2.73 -0.54
CA GLU A 249 13.87 -1.31 -0.76
C GLU A 249 12.61 -0.44 -0.76
N GLN A 250 11.50 -0.90 -1.32
CA GLN A 250 10.23 -0.17 -1.30
C GLN A 250 9.66 -0.08 0.12
N LEU A 251 9.71 -1.15 0.89
CA LEU A 251 9.31 -1.12 2.31
C LEU A 251 10.15 -0.13 3.13
N LEU A 252 11.47 -0.14 2.94
CA LEU A 252 12.37 0.79 3.63
C LEU A 252 12.14 2.24 3.20
N LYS A 253 12.05 2.51 1.89
CA LYS A 253 11.77 3.85 1.36
C LYS A 253 10.43 4.37 1.86
N GLY A 254 9.38 3.54 1.85
CA GLY A 254 8.08 3.90 2.41
C GLY A 254 8.19 4.39 3.86
N GLY A 255 8.92 3.65 4.69
CA GLY A 255 9.12 4.01 6.11
C GLY A 255 9.90 5.31 6.31
N VAL A 256 11.06 5.46 5.66
CA VAL A 256 11.89 6.66 5.85
C VAL A 256 11.27 7.92 5.26
N ARG A 257 10.53 7.80 4.15
CA ARG A 257 9.79 8.89 3.50
C ARG A 257 8.57 9.30 4.32
N LEU A 258 7.81 8.34 4.85
CA LEU A 258 6.73 8.62 5.80
C LEU A 258 7.24 9.39 7.02
N ALA A 259 8.37 8.97 7.59
CA ALA A 259 8.99 9.68 8.71
C ALA A 259 9.37 11.13 8.35
N ALA A 260 9.89 11.37 7.15
CA ALA A 260 10.21 12.74 6.69
C ALA A 260 8.96 13.62 6.65
N LEU A 261 7.86 13.14 6.06
CA LEU A 261 6.59 13.85 6.01
C LEU A 261 6.03 14.13 7.41
N LEU A 262 6.04 13.13 8.28
CA LEU A 262 5.58 13.28 9.67
C LEU A 262 6.47 14.26 10.46
N ASN A 263 7.79 14.19 10.29
CA ASN A 263 8.71 15.13 10.94
C ASN A 263 8.50 16.56 10.45
N GLN A 264 8.25 16.74 9.16
CA GLN A 264 7.97 18.06 8.58
C GLN A 264 6.67 18.67 9.15
N VAL A 265 5.60 17.89 9.25
CA VAL A 265 4.28 18.41 9.60
C VAL A 265 4.05 18.50 11.12
N LEU A 266 4.62 17.59 11.91
CA LEU A 266 4.48 17.56 13.37
C LEU A 266 5.53 18.43 14.10
N SER A 267 6.55 18.92 13.39
CA SER A 267 7.58 19.79 13.98
C SER A 267 7.32 21.29 13.82
N LYS A 268 6.19 21.67 13.27
CA LYS A 268 5.77 23.08 13.11
C LYS A 268 5.25 23.69 14.38
#